data_d68ee9795c8122124a8bd65d3741e588
#
_entry.id   d68ee9795c8122124a8bd65d3741e588
#
_cell.length_a   1.000
_cell.length_b   1.000
_cell.length_c   1.000
_cell.angle_alpha   90.00
_cell.angle_beta   90.00
_cell.angle_gamma   90.00
#
_symmetry.space_group_name_H-M   'P 1'
#
loop_
_entity.id
_entity.type
_entity.pdbx_description
1 polymer ?
#
loop_
_entity_poly.entity_id
_entity_poly.type
_entity_poly.pdbx_seq_one_letter_code
_entity_poly.pdbx_strand_id
1 'polypeptide(L)'
;NLPDNVLGFDVNNDFKPTYVVIPEKKKVVTKLNDLAKRSDKIYLASDPDREGEAIAWHVRELLQVPDDKVFRIEFNEITPKAVKYAVEHSRQIDMDKVKAQQTRQILDKLVGYKLSPVLWKQLGNYRLSAGRVQSVALRMICEREEEIEAFIPQEYWSIHTIMDKDGKLFEAEVNKYKNKKIEIKNEEEANKIKEFLLNPETEFIVDKVTKKETKRKPTAPFITSTLQRAASSKLGFGVSKTMQVAQKLYEGIEIEGTPVGLITYM
;
A
#
# COMPACT_ATOMS: atom_id res chain seq x y z
N ASN A 1 11.25 -3.37 23.04
CA ASN A 1 11.60 -4.21 21.89
C ASN A 1 11.95 -5.62 22.33
N LEU A 2 11.77 -6.62 21.45
CA LEU A 2 12.42 -7.92 21.64
C LEU A 2 13.95 -7.75 21.52
N PRO A 3 14.75 -8.50 22.31
CA PRO A 3 16.22 -8.45 22.22
C PRO A 3 16.73 -8.81 20.81
N ASP A 4 17.81 -8.17 20.35
CA ASP A 4 18.29 -8.34 18.96
C ASP A 4 18.97 -9.69 18.69
N ASN A 5 19.77 -10.19 19.65
CA ASN A 5 20.64 -11.35 19.43
C ASN A 5 20.02 -12.71 19.83
N VAL A 6 18.80 -12.72 20.29
CA VAL A 6 18.06 -13.93 20.72
C VAL A 6 16.62 -13.86 20.23
N LEU A 7 15.89 -14.98 20.28
CA LEU A 7 14.48 -15.00 19.91
C LEU A 7 13.67 -13.99 20.72
N GLY A 8 13.96 -13.83 22.02
CA GLY A 8 13.29 -12.89 22.90
C GLY A 8 11.88 -13.30 23.28
N PHE A 9 11.53 -14.56 23.07
CA PHE A 9 10.28 -15.20 23.51
C PHE A 9 10.53 -16.68 23.78
N ASP A 10 9.72 -17.27 24.64
CA ASP A 10 9.82 -18.68 25.03
C ASP A 10 8.83 -19.53 24.23
N VAL A 11 9.38 -20.37 23.34
CA VAL A 11 8.58 -21.27 22.48
C VAL A 11 7.80 -22.31 23.30
N ASN A 12 8.31 -22.71 24.47
CA ASN A 12 7.71 -23.72 25.34
C ASN A 12 6.70 -23.13 26.31
N ASN A 13 6.60 -21.82 26.40
CA ASN A 13 5.70 -21.10 27.30
C ASN A 13 4.83 -20.11 26.52
N ASP A 14 3.97 -20.66 25.66
CA ASP A 14 3.00 -19.94 24.84
C ASP A 14 3.58 -18.71 24.11
N PHE A 15 4.82 -18.83 23.63
CA PHE A 15 5.56 -17.75 22.95
C PHE A 15 5.67 -16.46 23.74
N LYS A 16 5.62 -16.53 25.06
CA LYS A 16 5.64 -15.34 25.93
C LYS A 16 6.84 -14.45 25.64
N PRO A 17 6.62 -13.19 25.20
CA PRO A 17 7.70 -12.28 24.83
C PRO A 17 8.38 -11.68 26.08
N THR A 18 9.70 -11.47 25.95
CA THR A 18 10.50 -10.72 26.91
C THR A 18 10.95 -9.43 26.26
N TYR A 19 10.40 -8.31 26.70
CA TYR A 19 10.73 -7.00 26.17
C TYR A 19 11.83 -6.30 26.98
N VAL A 20 12.69 -5.58 26.27
CA VAL A 20 13.78 -4.80 26.85
C VAL A 20 13.72 -3.35 26.38
N VAL A 21 14.12 -2.43 27.27
CA VAL A 21 14.31 -1.03 26.90
C VAL A 21 15.70 -0.90 26.27
N ILE A 22 15.74 -0.45 25.02
CA ILE A 22 17.01 -0.20 24.33
C ILE A 22 17.78 0.94 25.02
N PRO A 23 19.10 0.85 25.13
CA PRO A 23 19.93 1.78 25.90
C PRO A 23 19.67 3.26 25.54
N GLU A 24 19.54 3.57 24.26
CA GLU A 24 19.33 4.93 23.75
C GLU A 24 18.01 5.56 24.20
N LYS A 25 17.01 4.73 24.55
CA LYS A 25 15.69 5.18 24.96
C LYS A 25 15.53 5.28 26.49
N LYS A 26 16.50 4.83 27.29
CA LYS A 26 16.42 4.88 28.76
C LYS A 26 16.15 6.30 29.29
N LYS A 27 16.84 7.32 28.76
CA LYS A 27 16.63 8.72 29.12
C LYS A 27 15.22 9.21 28.83
N VAL A 28 14.63 8.76 27.70
CA VAL A 28 13.25 9.10 27.33
C VAL A 28 12.26 8.46 28.30
N VAL A 29 12.46 7.18 28.65
CA VAL A 29 11.62 6.47 29.63
C VAL A 29 11.66 7.15 31.01
N THR A 30 12.85 7.53 31.48
CA THR A 30 12.99 8.27 32.76
C THR A 30 12.20 9.57 32.71
N LYS A 31 12.37 10.38 31.65
CA LYS A 31 11.64 11.64 31.51
C LYS A 31 10.12 11.43 31.43
N LEU A 32 9.65 10.40 30.72
CA LEU A 32 8.22 10.08 30.67
C LEU A 32 7.67 9.72 32.06
N ASN A 33 8.40 8.92 32.86
CA ASN A 33 7.99 8.57 34.20
C ASN A 33 7.95 9.80 35.15
N ASP A 34 8.92 10.71 35.05
CA ASP A 34 8.93 11.94 35.87
C ASP A 34 7.75 12.85 35.51
N LEU A 35 7.38 12.96 34.25
CA LEU A 35 6.22 13.73 33.80
C LEU A 35 4.92 13.03 34.23
N ALA A 36 4.82 11.72 34.05
CA ALA A 36 3.65 10.94 34.39
C ALA A 36 3.28 11.04 35.88
N LYS A 37 4.27 11.04 36.79
CA LYS A 37 4.05 11.22 38.24
C LYS A 37 3.41 12.56 38.61
N ARG A 38 3.63 13.59 37.79
CA ARG A 38 3.13 14.95 37.98
C ARG A 38 1.83 15.24 37.25
N SER A 39 1.33 14.28 36.46
CA SER A 39 0.15 14.45 35.66
C SER A 39 -1.06 13.75 36.26
N ASP A 40 -2.24 14.39 36.17
CA ASP A 40 -3.49 13.81 36.60
C ASP A 40 -4.02 12.80 35.57
N LYS A 41 -3.83 13.09 34.29
CA LYS A 41 -4.24 12.22 33.18
C LYS A 41 -3.16 12.13 32.10
N ILE A 42 -3.02 10.96 31.51
CA ILE A 42 -2.03 10.66 30.49
C ILE A 42 -2.80 10.11 29.26
N TYR A 43 -2.67 10.77 28.13
CA TYR A 43 -3.30 10.36 26.87
C TYR A 43 -2.25 9.78 25.93
N LEU A 44 -2.44 8.53 25.52
CA LEU A 44 -1.61 7.83 24.55
C LEU A 44 -2.21 8.04 23.16
N ALA A 45 -1.56 8.85 22.35
CA ALA A 45 -2.05 9.36 21.07
C ALA A 45 -1.25 8.82 19.87
N SER A 46 -0.77 7.59 19.93
CA SER A 46 -0.14 6.90 18.80
C SER A 46 -1.15 6.62 17.67
N ASP A 47 -0.65 6.26 16.49
CA ASP A 47 -1.48 6.04 15.31
C ASP A 47 -2.64 5.06 15.53
N PRO A 48 -3.77 5.22 14.81
CA PRO A 48 -4.98 4.41 15.01
C PRO A 48 -4.91 3.01 14.37
N ASP A 49 -3.73 2.39 14.41
CA ASP A 49 -3.50 1.04 13.91
C ASP A 49 -2.98 0.10 15.02
N ARG A 50 -2.75 -1.17 14.70
CA ARG A 50 -2.25 -2.16 15.67
C ARG A 50 -0.82 -1.88 16.14
N GLU A 51 0.02 -1.25 15.29
CA GLU A 51 1.39 -0.89 15.66
C GLU A 51 1.36 0.27 16.70
N GLY A 52 0.50 1.28 16.45
CA GLY A 52 0.25 2.37 17.41
C GLY A 52 -0.37 1.87 18.70
N GLU A 53 -1.28 0.89 18.66
CA GLU A 53 -1.86 0.28 19.87
C GLU A 53 -0.80 -0.44 20.70
N ALA A 54 0.10 -1.19 20.04
CA ALA A 54 1.22 -1.84 20.73
C ALA A 54 2.22 -0.83 21.30
N ILE A 55 2.47 0.29 20.62
CA ILE A 55 3.30 1.38 21.15
C ILE A 55 2.65 1.95 22.42
N ALA A 56 1.35 2.24 22.37
CA ALA A 56 0.59 2.72 23.51
C ALA A 56 0.69 1.76 24.70
N TRP A 57 0.49 0.46 24.47
CA TRP A 57 0.64 -0.58 25.48
C TRP A 57 2.06 -0.63 26.06
N HIS A 58 3.10 -0.61 25.23
CA HIS A 58 4.48 -0.61 25.70
C HIS A 58 4.82 0.62 26.54
N VAL A 59 4.32 1.80 26.16
CA VAL A 59 4.50 3.01 26.97
C VAL A 59 3.81 2.86 28.32
N ARG A 60 2.56 2.40 28.32
CA ARG A 60 1.80 2.17 29.56
C ARG A 60 2.51 1.20 30.49
N GLU A 61 3.05 0.07 29.98
CA GLU A 61 3.81 -0.89 30.78
C GLU A 61 5.10 -0.31 31.41
N LEU A 62 5.65 0.72 30.80
CA LEU A 62 6.85 1.40 31.30
C LEU A 62 6.54 2.54 32.29
N LEU A 63 5.31 3.05 32.31
CA LEU A 63 4.89 4.11 33.22
C LEU A 63 4.60 3.54 34.62
N GLN A 64 5.20 4.14 35.63
CA GLN A 64 5.01 3.76 37.02
C GLN A 64 3.88 4.57 37.67
N VAL A 65 2.69 4.48 37.09
CA VAL A 65 1.47 5.18 37.50
C VAL A 65 0.27 4.24 37.53
N PRO A 66 -0.79 4.53 38.30
CA PRO A 66 -2.02 3.76 38.26
C PRO A 66 -2.70 3.79 36.89
N ASP A 67 -3.37 2.68 36.55
CA ASP A 67 -4.01 2.49 35.24
C ASP A 67 -5.16 3.45 34.98
N ASP A 68 -5.85 3.89 36.00
CA ASP A 68 -6.96 4.85 35.92
C ASP A 68 -6.55 6.25 35.47
N LYS A 69 -5.24 6.53 35.45
CA LYS A 69 -4.68 7.77 34.87
C LYS A 69 -4.34 7.69 33.38
N VAL A 70 -4.30 6.49 32.77
CA VAL A 70 -3.80 6.28 31.44
C VAL A 70 -4.94 5.97 30.47
N PHE A 71 -5.09 6.78 29.44
CA PHE A 71 -6.15 6.70 28.45
C PHE A 71 -5.58 6.61 27.04
N ARG A 72 -6.25 5.86 26.18
CA ARG A 72 -5.96 5.79 24.75
C ARG A 72 -6.86 6.75 24.00
N ILE A 73 -6.29 7.58 23.12
CA ILE A 73 -7.05 8.42 22.19
C ILE A 73 -6.65 8.12 20.74
N GLU A 74 -7.61 8.13 19.86
CA GLU A 74 -7.43 7.87 18.44
C GLU A 74 -8.09 8.99 17.62
N PHE A 75 -7.42 9.42 16.58
CA PHE A 75 -7.96 10.34 15.58
C PHE A 75 -7.37 10.02 14.23
N ASN A 76 -8.21 10.11 13.17
CA ASN A 76 -7.80 9.84 11.80
C ASN A 76 -7.30 11.10 11.08
N GLU A 77 -7.46 12.27 11.69
CA GLU A 77 -6.99 13.55 11.18
C GLU A 77 -6.46 14.42 12.32
N ILE A 78 -5.46 15.23 12.05
CA ILE A 78 -4.89 16.14 13.05
C ILE A 78 -5.53 17.52 12.87
N THR A 79 -6.74 17.65 13.41
CA THR A 79 -7.48 18.92 13.47
C THR A 79 -7.89 19.21 14.92
N PRO A 80 -8.05 20.49 15.32
CA PRO A 80 -8.48 20.84 16.69
C PRO A 80 -9.80 20.17 17.09
N LYS A 81 -10.71 19.99 16.14
CA LYS A 81 -12.01 19.32 16.36
C LYS A 81 -11.83 17.83 16.65
N ALA A 82 -11.05 17.13 15.80
CA ALA A 82 -10.81 15.70 15.96
C ALA A 82 -10.05 15.38 17.25
N VAL A 83 -9.03 16.18 17.59
CA VAL A 83 -8.26 16.01 18.84
C VAL A 83 -9.13 16.23 20.08
N LYS A 84 -9.96 17.30 20.12
CA LYS A 84 -10.89 17.55 21.23
C LYS A 84 -11.87 16.39 21.37
N TYR A 85 -12.48 15.96 20.30
CA TYR A 85 -13.38 14.81 20.29
C TYR A 85 -12.71 13.54 20.82
N ALA A 86 -11.49 13.24 20.40
CA ALA A 86 -10.74 12.07 20.85
C ALA A 86 -10.43 12.11 22.37
N VAL A 87 -10.14 13.30 22.91
CA VAL A 87 -9.93 13.47 24.37
C VAL A 87 -11.22 13.21 25.16
N GLU A 88 -12.34 13.73 24.67
CA GLU A 88 -13.67 13.53 25.29
C GLU A 88 -14.14 12.08 25.20
N HIS A 89 -13.70 11.33 24.15
CA HIS A 89 -14.09 9.94 23.88
C HIS A 89 -12.88 8.99 24.05
N SER A 90 -12.04 9.28 25.04
CA SER A 90 -10.90 8.41 25.34
C SER A 90 -11.36 7.01 25.79
N ARG A 91 -10.56 5.99 25.47
CA ARG A 91 -10.83 4.59 25.77
C ARG A 91 -9.67 3.89 26.47
N GLN A 92 -9.84 2.65 26.81
CA GLN A 92 -8.75 1.78 27.26
C GLN A 92 -8.00 1.20 26.05
N ILE A 93 -6.80 0.67 26.29
CA ILE A 93 -5.99 -0.01 25.29
C ILE A 93 -6.71 -1.29 24.81
N ASP A 94 -6.78 -1.48 23.51
CA ASP A 94 -7.34 -2.68 22.88
C ASP A 94 -6.30 -3.80 22.89
N MET A 95 -6.44 -4.72 23.83
CA MET A 95 -5.51 -5.84 23.98
C MET A 95 -5.54 -6.84 22.83
N ASP A 96 -6.60 -6.89 22.04
CA ASP A 96 -6.65 -7.78 20.87
C ASP A 96 -5.79 -7.23 19.74
N LYS A 97 -5.80 -5.92 19.53
CA LYS A 97 -4.86 -5.24 18.60
C LYS A 97 -3.41 -5.41 19.07
N VAL A 98 -3.14 -5.29 20.37
CA VAL A 98 -1.80 -5.50 20.97
C VAL A 98 -1.33 -6.92 20.71
N LYS A 99 -2.14 -7.93 21.02
CA LYS A 99 -1.82 -9.34 20.79
C LYS A 99 -1.60 -9.65 19.32
N ALA A 100 -2.40 -9.07 18.41
CA ALA A 100 -2.24 -9.23 16.98
C ALA A 100 -0.88 -8.70 16.50
N GLN A 101 -0.44 -7.54 17.00
CA GLN A 101 0.89 -6.99 16.71
C GLN A 101 2.01 -7.86 17.30
N GLN A 102 1.90 -8.29 18.55
CA GLN A 102 2.86 -9.17 19.20
C GLN A 102 3.02 -10.50 18.45
N THR A 103 1.91 -11.11 18.07
CA THR A 103 1.91 -12.36 17.27
C THR A 103 2.65 -12.16 15.94
N ARG A 104 2.39 -11.05 15.24
CA ARG A 104 3.11 -10.72 14.01
C ARG A 104 4.61 -10.57 14.25
N GLN A 105 5.01 -9.83 15.28
CA GLN A 105 6.41 -9.60 15.62
C GLN A 105 7.14 -10.91 15.95
N ILE A 106 6.51 -11.76 16.76
CA ILE A 106 7.04 -13.09 17.11
C ILE A 106 7.18 -13.97 15.87
N LEU A 107 6.14 -14.02 15.04
CA LEU A 107 6.15 -14.81 13.79
C LEU A 107 7.23 -14.35 12.83
N ASP A 108 7.37 -13.05 12.58
CA ASP A 108 8.38 -12.50 11.69
C ASP A 108 9.79 -12.84 12.20
N LYS A 109 10.01 -12.74 13.52
CA LYS A 109 11.30 -13.09 14.13
C LYS A 109 11.57 -14.59 14.09
N LEU A 110 10.58 -15.42 14.37
CA LEU A 110 10.69 -16.88 14.30
C LEU A 110 11.06 -17.35 12.88
N VAL A 111 10.33 -16.86 11.88
CA VAL A 111 10.58 -17.19 10.47
C VAL A 111 11.99 -16.74 10.06
N GLY A 112 12.36 -15.50 10.34
CA GLY A 112 13.68 -14.96 10.02
C GLY A 112 14.83 -15.77 10.64
N TYR A 113 14.73 -16.07 11.92
CA TYR A 113 15.76 -16.81 12.66
C TYR A 113 15.88 -18.28 12.27
N LYS A 114 14.76 -18.92 11.87
CA LYS A 114 14.78 -20.34 11.48
C LYS A 114 15.15 -20.54 10.01
N LEU A 115 14.70 -19.67 9.09
CA LEU A 115 14.92 -19.85 7.66
C LEU A 115 16.19 -19.19 7.13
N SER A 116 16.64 -18.06 7.68
CA SER A 116 17.86 -17.40 7.18
C SER A 116 19.09 -18.29 7.30
N PRO A 117 19.33 -19.03 8.40
CA PRO A 117 20.45 -19.98 8.49
C PRO A 117 20.41 -21.12 7.45
N VAL A 118 19.21 -21.54 7.04
CA VAL A 118 19.04 -22.55 5.98
C VAL A 118 19.56 -21.99 4.65
N LEU A 119 19.19 -20.73 4.32
CA LEU A 119 19.71 -20.06 3.13
C LEU A 119 21.23 -19.92 3.17
N TRP A 120 21.79 -19.54 4.30
CA TRP A 120 23.25 -19.41 4.47
C TRP A 120 23.98 -20.71 4.19
N LYS A 121 23.45 -21.81 4.73
CA LYS A 121 24.02 -23.15 4.54
C LYS A 121 23.93 -23.62 3.09
N GLN A 122 22.80 -23.36 2.43
CA GLN A 122 22.54 -23.84 1.07
C GLN A 122 23.25 -23.01 0.00
N LEU A 123 23.33 -21.68 0.20
CA LEU A 123 23.83 -20.75 -0.80
C LEU A 123 25.20 -20.16 -0.46
N GLY A 124 25.80 -20.52 0.68
CA GLY A 124 27.12 -20.05 1.09
C GLY A 124 27.23 -18.53 1.33
N ASN A 125 26.11 -17.85 1.54
CA ASN A 125 26.07 -16.40 1.67
C ASN A 125 25.31 -15.95 2.93
N TYR A 126 26.06 -15.48 3.93
CA TYR A 126 25.53 -15.02 5.22
C TYR A 126 24.81 -13.67 5.18
N ARG A 127 24.80 -12.97 4.02
CA ARG A 127 24.08 -11.71 3.84
C ARG A 127 22.62 -11.91 3.42
N LEU A 128 22.24 -13.14 3.07
CA LEU A 128 20.86 -13.47 2.70
C LEU A 128 19.97 -13.53 3.93
N SER A 129 18.72 -13.16 3.76
CA SER A 129 17.71 -13.31 4.78
C SER A 129 16.39 -13.80 4.20
N ALA A 130 15.69 -14.62 4.97
CA ALA A 130 14.32 -15.02 4.68
C ALA A 130 13.36 -14.25 5.58
N GLY A 131 12.21 -13.93 5.07
CA GLY A 131 11.17 -13.26 5.84
C GLY A 131 9.80 -13.45 5.19
N ARG A 132 8.77 -13.43 6.00
CA ARG A 132 7.41 -13.70 5.58
C ARG A 132 6.93 -12.80 4.42
N VAL A 133 7.27 -11.52 4.45
CA VAL A 133 6.90 -10.56 3.40
C VAL A 133 7.86 -10.63 2.22
N GLN A 134 9.16 -10.56 2.48
CA GLN A 134 10.19 -10.50 1.43
C GLN A 134 10.26 -11.77 0.57
N SER A 135 10.06 -12.95 1.17
CA SER A 135 10.10 -14.21 0.41
C SER A 135 8.88 -14.36 -0.51
N VAL A 136 7.71 -13.90 -0.06
CA VAL A 136 6.51 -13.88 -0.91
C VAL A 136 6.65 -12.86 -2.04
N ALA A 137 7.17 -11.66 -1.75
CA ALA A 137 7.41 -10.65 -2.79
C ALA A 137 8.41 -11.14 -3.85
N LEU A 138 9.50 -11.79 -3.43
CA LEU A 138 10.47 -12.38 -4.36
C LEU A 138 9.84 -13.46 -5.23
N ARG A 139 9.03 -14.35 -4.63
CA ARG A 139 8.30 -15.38 -5.37
C ARG A 139 7.40 -14.77 -6.46
N MET A 140 6.63 -13.74 -6.13
CA MET A 140 5.76 -13.05 -7.10
C MET A 140 6.57 -12.44 -8.27
N ILE A 141 7.78 -11.93 -7.99
CA ILE A 141 8.68 -11.39 -9.02
C ILE A 141 9.18 -12.53 -9.92
N CYS A 142 9.61 -13.65 -9.33
CA CYS A 142 10.08 -14.82 -10.10
C CYS A 142 8.96 -15.39 -10.99
N GLU A 143 7.75 -15.59 -10.43
CA GLU A 143 6.60 -16.07 -11.19
C GLU A 143 6.27 -15.13 -12.37
N ARG A 144 6.38 -13.82 -12.18
CA ARG A 144 6.19 -12.84 -13.26
C ARG A 144 7.30 -12.92 -14.32
N GLU A 145 8.54 -13.12 -13.90
CA GLU A 145 9.66 -13.27 -14.82
C GLU A 145 9.54 -14.55 -15.67
N GLU A 146 9.13 -15.66 -15.04
CA GLU A 146 8.82 -16.91 -15.76
C GLU A 146 7.72 -16.71 -16.81
N GLU A 147 6.66 -15.94 -16.51
CA GLU A 147 5.63 -15.58 -17.49
C GLU A 147 6.20 -14.74 -18.65
N ILE A 148 7.11 -13.80 -18.33
CA ILE A 148 7.77 -12.95 -19.36
C ILE A 148 8.67 -13.78 -20.26
N GLU A 149 9.49 -14.68 -19.67
CA GLU A 149 10.38 -15.56 -20.44
C GLU A 149 9.61 -16.58 -21.29
N ALA A 150 8.47 -17.06 -20.79
CA ALA A 150 7.60 -17.98 -21.53
C ALA A 150 6.72 -17.28 -22.57
N PHE A 151 6.70 -15.94 -22.60
CA PHE A 151 5.85 -15.19 -23.51
C PHE A 151 6.34 -15.33 -24.95
N ILE A 152 5.47 -15.85 -25.80
CA ILE A 152 5.69 -15.93 -27.25
C ILE A 152 4.97 -14.75 -27.91
N PRO A 153 5.69 -13.79 -28.50
CA PRO A 153 5.07 -12.67 -29.21
C PRO A 153 4.19 -13.18 -30.36
N GLN A 154 2.97 -12.67 -30.41
CA GLN A 154 2.04 -12.96 -31.49
C GLN A 154 1.83 -11.71 -32.31
N GLU A 155 2.06 -11.83 -33.62
CA GLU A 155 1.79 -10.76 -34.56
C GLU A 155 0.28 -10.56 -34.70
N TYR A 156 -0.15 -9.32 -34.67
CA TYR A 156 -1.52 -8.92 -34.98
C TYR A 156 -1.53 -7.60 -35.74
N TRP A 157 -2.56 -7.41 -36.53
CA TRP A 157 -2.75 -6.21 -37.34
C TRP A 157 -4.10 -5.59 -37.03
N SER A 158 -4.16 -4.25 -37.04
CA SER A 158 -5.39 -3.47 -37.04
C SER A 158 -5.43 -2.59 -38.30
N ILE A 159 -6.61 -2.44 -38.87
CA ILE A 159 -6.80 -1.60 -40.08
C ILE A 159 -7.75 -0.47 -39.66
N HIS A 160 -7.25 0.74 -39.85
CA HIS A 160 -7.98 1.98 -39.60
C HIS A 160 -8.15 2.71 -40.91
N THR A 161 -9.33 3.20 -41.19
CA THR A 161 -9.66 3.99 -42.37
C THR A 161 -10.03 5.39 -41.96
N ILE A 162 -9.53 6.39 -42.68
CA ILE A 162 -9.99 7.78 -42.55
C ILE A 162 -10.97 8.03 -43.68
N MET A 163 -12.21 8.32 -43.32
CA MET A 163 -13.30 8.57 -44.26
C MET A 163 -13.68 10.04 -44.22
N ASP A 164 -14.07 10.57 -45.37
CA ASP A 164 -14.62 11.93 -45.51
C ASP A 164 -16.10 11.84 -45.85
N LYS A 165 -16.89 12.60 -45.13
CA LYS A 165 -18.30 12.84 -45.42
C LYS A 165 -18.59 14.32 -45.36
N ASP A 166 -18.83 14.94 -46.51
CA ASP A 166 -19.15 16.37 -46.63
C ASP A 166 -18.10 17.27 -45.96
N GLY A 167 -16.80 16.96 -46.15
CA GLY A 167 -15.69 17.69 -45.54
C GLY A 167 -15.45 17.39 -44.05
N LYS A 168 -16.13 16.40 -43.46
CA LYS A 168 -15.92 15.94 -42.10
C LYS A 168 -15.19 14.58 -42.13
N LEU A 169 -13.98 14.61 -41.59
CA LEU A 169 -13.17 13.42 -41.44
C LEU A 169 -13.58 12.64 -40.18
N PHE A 170 -13.68 11.32 -40.32
CA PHE A 170 -13.85 10.43 -39.17
C PHE A 170 -13.07 9.13 -39.40
N GLU A 171 -12.64 8.54 -38.30
CA GLU A 171 -11.90 7.27 -38.32
C GLU A 171 -12.86 6.10 -38.09
N ALA A 172 -12.63 5.02 -38.83
CA ALA A 172 -13.34 3.76 -38.65
C ALA A 172 -12.34 2.61 -38.58
N GLU A 173 -12.57 1.65 -37.70
CA GLU A 173 -11.76 0.46 -37.48
C GLU A 173 -12.45 -0.77 -38.06
N VAL A 174 -11.71 -1.61 -38.76
CA VAL A 174 -12.19 -2.91 -39.24
C VAL A 174 -12.27 -3.87 -38.05
N ASN A 175 -13.46 -4.11 -37.55
CA ASN A 175 -13.69 -4.88 -36.34
C ASN A 175 -14.31 -6.26 -36.56
N LYS A 176 -15.19 -6.41 -37.59
CA LYS A 176 -15.92 -7.65 -37.85
C LYS A 176 -15.98 -7.99 -39.34
N TYR A 177 -15.98 -9.28 -39.62
CA TYR A 177 -16.33 -9.83 -40.95
C TYR A 177 -17.40 -10.90 -40.76
N LYS A 178 -18.50 -10.80 -41.49
CA LYS A 178 -19.68 -11.69 -41.38
C LYS A 178 -20.15 -11.85 -39.92
N ASN A 179 -20.27 -10.75 -39.19
CA ASN A 179 -20.67 -10.69 -37.80
C ASN A 179 -19.74 -11.36 -36.77
N LYS A 180 -18.58 -11.85 -37.18
CA LYS A 180 -17.54 -12.39 -36.30
C LYS A 180 -16.40 -11.37 -36.15
N LYS A 181 -15.81 -11.28 -34.95
CA LYS A 181 -14.62 -10.46 -34.72
C LYS A 181 -13.51 -10.93 -35.64
N ILE A 182 -12.90 -10.01 -36.36
CA ILE A 182 -11.79 -10.33 -37.26
C ILE A 182 -10.49 -10.32 -36.47
N GLU A 183 -9.65 -11.32 -36.69
CA GLU A 183 -8.28 -11.37 -36.18
C GLU A 183 -7.37 -11.46 -37.42
N ILE A 184 -6.58 -10.42 -37.63
CA ILE A 184 -5.64 -10.31 -38.72
C ILE A 184 -4.27 -10.69 -38.16
N LYS A 185 -3.72 -11.82 -38.62
CA LYS A 185 -2.54 -12.45 -38.02
C LYS A 185 -1.23 -12.16 -38.73
N ASN A 186 -1.29 -11.64 -39.95
CA ASN A 186 -0.11 -11.37 -40.74
C ASN A 186 -0.36 -10.25 -41.76
N GLU A 187 0.72 -9.77 -42.37
CA GLU A 187 0.72 -8.68 -43.33
C GLU A 187 -0.07 -9.05 -44.61
N GLU A 188 -0.03 -10.30 -45.03
CA GLU A 188 -0.74 -10.75 -46.26
C GLU A 188 -2.26 -10.62 -46.07
N GLU A 189 -2.80 -11.04 -44.92
CA GLU A 189 -4.22 -10.86 -44.59
C GLU A 189 -4.59 -9.39 -44.49
N ALA A 190 -3.72 -8.57 -43.89
CA ALA A 190 -3.93 -7.13 -43.76
C ALA A 190 -3.99 -6.46 -45.16
N ASN A 191 -3.08 -6.81 -46.06
CA ASN A 191 -3.04 -6.27 -47.40
C ASN A 191 -4.27 -6.67 -48.25
N LYS A 192 -4.74 -7.90 -48.13
CA LYS A 192 -5.99 -8.34 -48.81
C LYS A 192 -7.20 -7.50 -48.37
N ILE A 193 -7.32 -7.21 -47.08
CA ILE A 193 -8.41 -6.37 -46.57
C ILE A 193 -8.22 -4.92 -47.02
N LYS A 194 -6.99 -4.41 -47.01
CA LYS A 194 -6.67 -3.06 -47.47
C LYS A 194 -7.05 -2.89 -48.95
N GLU A 195 -6.68 -3.84 -49.83
CA GLU A 195 -7.04 -3.82 -51.26
C GLU A 195 -8.55 -3.81 -51.45
N PHE A 196 -9.29 -4.64 -50.68
CA PHE A 196 -10.75 -4.65 -50.75
C PHE A 196 -11.34 -3.29 -50.31
N LEU A 197 -10.84 -2.67 -49.28
CA LEU A 197 -11.32 -1.38 -48.80
C LEU A 197 -10.97 -0.21 -49.74
N LEU A 198 -9.88 -0.31 -50.50
CA LEU A 198 -9.44 0.71 -51.43
C LEU A 198 -10.07 0.53 -52.84
N ASN A 199 -10.82 -0.54 -53.06
CA ASN A 199 -11.49 -0.75 -54.35
C ASN A 199 -12.56 0.34 -54.53
N PRO A 200 -12.55 1.06 -55.69
CA PRO A 200 -13.53 2.11 -55.96
C PRO A 200 -15.00 1.63 -55.97
N GLU A 201 -15.23 0.35 -56.14
CA GLU A 201 -16.58 -0.26 -56.13
C GLU A 201 -17.06 -0.58 -54.69
N THR A 202 -16.19 -0.40 -53.66
CA THR A 202 -16.55 -0.66 -52.27
C THR A 202 -17.42 0.47 -51.74
N GLU A 203 -18.65 0.18 -51.39
CA GLU A 203 -19.56 1.12 -50.77
C GLU A 203 -19.47 1.06 -49.24
N PHE A 204 -19.42 2.24 -48.60
CA PHE A 204 -19.42 2.39 -47.12
C PHE A 204 -20.78 2.94 -46.69
N ILE A 205 -21.51 2.17 -45.86
CA ILE A 205 -22.85 2.51 -45.41
C ILE A 205 -22.87 2.58 -43.91
N VAL A 206 -23.47 3.61 -43.37
CA VAL A 206 -23.74 3.70 -41.91
C VAL A 206 -24.99 2.88 -41.59
N ASP A 207 -24.79 1.66 -41.12
CA ASP A 207 -25.86 0.73 -40.76
C ASP A 207 -26.57 1.14 -39.49
N LYS A 208 -25.82 1.52 -38.44
CA LYS A 208 -26.40 1.83 -37.16
C LYS A 208 -25.62 2.91 -36.42
N VAL A 209 -26.36 3.86 -35.84
CA VAL A 209 -25.81 4.85 -34.90
C VAL A 209 -26.32 4.57 -33.49
N THR A 210 -25.40 4.27 -32.56
CA THR A 210 -25.73 4.03 -31.15
C THR A 210 -25.24 5.19 -30.30
N LYS A 211 -26.16 5.90 -29.66
CA LYS A 211 -25.84 6.92 -28.65
C LYS A 211 -25.99 6.31 -27.28
N LYS A 212 -24.92 6.32 -26.49
CA LYS A 212 -24.94 5.84 -25.11
C LYS A 212 -24.47 6.95 -24.17
N GLU A 213 -25.33 7.29 -23.24
CA GLU A 213 -24.95 8.19 -22.16
C GLU A 213 -24.10 7.43 -21.14
N THR A 214 -22.88 7.91 -20.89
CA THR A 214 -21.98 7.33 -19.88
C THR A 214 -21.78 8.31 -18.75
N LYS A 215 -22.07 7.88 -17.53
CA LYS A 215 -21.81 8.66 -16.32
C LYS A 215 -20.43 8.34 -15.79
N ARG A 216 -19.56 9.32 -15.70
CA ARG A 216 -18.26 9.19 -14.99
C ARG A 216 -18.50 9.47 -13.52
N LYS A 217 -18.12 8.54 -12.67
CA LYS A 217 -18.11 8.73 -11.22
C LYS A 217 -16.72 9.17 -10.77
N PRO A 218 -16.59 9.94 -9.68
CA PRO A 218 -15.30 10.17 -9.05
C PRO A 218 -14.63 8.86 -8.68
N THR A 219 -13.32 8.82 -8.73
CA THR A 219 -12.55 7.68 -8.22
C THR A 219 -12.64 7.64 -6.70
N ALA A 220 -12.49 6.44 -6.12
CA ALA A 220 -12.41 6.30 -4.67
C ALA A 220 -11.21 7.10 -4.12
N PRO A 221 -11.28 7.57 -2.86
CA PRO A 221 -10.12 8.14 -2.17
C PRO A 221 -8.91 7.20 -2.23
N PHE A 222 -7.71 7.74 -2.10
CA PHE A 222 -6.50 6.93 -2.08
C PHE A 222 -6.44 6.07 -0.82
N ILE A 223 -5.98 4.83 -1.01
CA ILE A 223 -5.35 4.01 0.01
C ILE A 223 -3.84 4.02 -0.24
N THR A 224 -3.05 3.56 0.71
CA THR A 224 -1.58 3.61 0.64
C THR A 224 -1.02 3.10 -0.70
N SER A 225 -1.49 1.95 -1.18
CA SER A 225 -1.01 1.35 -2.45
C SER A 225 -1.38 2.16 -3.69
N THR A 226 -2.60 2.69 -3.74
CA THR A 226 -3.05 3.53 -4.87
C THR A 226 -2.41 4.91 -4.87
N LEU A 227 -2.12 5.48 -3.69
CA LEU A 227 -1.33 6.70 -3.55
C LEU A 227 0.10 6.50 -4.07
N GLN A 228 0.78 5.45 -3.64
CA GLN A 228 2.14 5.14 -4.09
C GLN A 228 2.21 4.97 -5.60
N ARG A 229 1.27 4.23 -6.19
CA ARG A 229 1.19 4.06 -7.65
C ARG A 229 0.94 5.38 -8.38
N ALA A 230 0.01 6.20 -7.91
CA ALA A 230 -0.29 7.48 -8.51
C ALA A 230 0.89 8.47 -8.39
N ALA A 231 1.56 8.51 -7.24
CA ALA A 231 2.73 9.34 -7.02
C ALA A 231 3.93 8.91 -7.89
N SER A 232 4.12 7.60 -8.06
CA SER A 232 5.14 7.07 -8.97
C SER A 232 4.85 7.45 -10.41
N SER A 233 3.62 7.20 -10.89
CA SER A 233 3.24 7.45 -12.28
C SER A 233 3.18 8.93 -12.66
N LYS A 234 2.70 9.81 -11.75
CA LYS A 234 2.46 11.23 -12.07
C LYS A 234 3.59 12.15 -11.63
N LEU A 235 4.31 11.80 -10.58
CA LEU A 235 5.32 12.67 -9.95
C LEU A 235 6.73 12.04 -9.96
N GLY A 236 6.88 10.80 -10.41
CA GLY A 236 8.15 10.08 -10.38
C GLY A 236 8.67 9.81 -8.96
N PHE A 237 7.80 9.79 -7.94
CA PHE A 237 8.21 9.56 -6.56
C PHE A 237 8.39 8.06 -6.29
N GLY A 238 9.52 7.70 -5.66
CA GLY A 238 9.66 6.38 -5.06
C GLY A 238 8.77 6.21 -3.84
N VAL A 239 8.54 4.95 -3.42
CA VAL A 239 7.67 4.59 -2.28
C VAL A 239 8.05 5.34 -1.01
N SER A 240 9.35 5.35 -0.65
CA SER A 240 9.84 6.02 0.56
C SER A 240 9.54 7.52 0.57
N LYS A 241 9.82 8.22 -0.55
CA LYS A 241 9.51 9.65 -0.68
C LYS A 241 8.01 9.92 -0.59
N THR A 242 7.20 9.09 -1.23
CA THR A 242 5.73 9.20 -1.17
C THR A 242 5.23 9.12 0.27
N MET A 243 5.71 8.13 1.03
CA MET A 243 5.28 7.95 2.42
C MET A 243 5.79 9.08 3.33
N GLN A 244 7.02 9.57 3.13
CA GLN A 244 7.53 10.74 3.88
C GLN A 244 6.69 12.00 3.65
N VAL A 245 6.27 12.24 2.41
CA VAL A 245 5.42 13.39 2.08
C VAL A 245 4.02 13.19 2.67
N ALA A 246 3.44 11.99 2.53
CA ALA A 246 2.14 11.66 3.10
C ALA A 246 2.13 11.85 4.62
N GLN A 247 3.18 11.39 5.33
CA GLN A 247 3.32 11.57 6.77
C GLN A 247 3.34 13.05 7.17
N LYS A 248 4.09 13.88 6.44
CA LYS A 248 4.10 15.34 6.68
C LYS A 248 2.74 15.98 6.45
N LEU A 249 2.00 15.54 5.42
CA LEU A 249 0.66 16.06 5.15
C LEU A 249 -0.36 15.62 6.21
N TYR A 250 -0.17 14.46 6.81
CA TYR A 250 -0.98 13.98 7.92
C TYR A 250 -0.64 14.70 9.23
N GLU A 251 0.65 14.77 9.60
CA GLU A 251 1.11 15.43 10.82
C GLU A 251 0.84 16.94 10.84
N GLY A 252 0.78 17.54 9.67
CA GLY A 252 0.51 18.96 9.46
C GLY A 252 1.68 19.71 8.84
N ILE A 253 1.32 20.60 7.95
CA ILE A 253 2.22 21.61 7.37
C ILE A 253 1.80 23.00 7.87
N GLU A 254 2.76 23.90 8.00
CA GLU A 254 2.48 25.27 8.44
C GLU A 254 1.76 26.05 7.34
N ILE A 255 0.54 26.47 7.62
CA ILE A 255 -0.27 27.33 6.76
C ILE A 255 -0.64 28.56 7.60
N GLU A 256 -0.21 29.73 7.18
CA GLU A 256 -0.45 31.00 7.87
C GLU A 256 -0.06 30.98 9.36
N GLY A 257 1.08 30.33 9.68
CA GLY A 257 1.59 30.22 11.04
C GLY A 257 0.90 29.16 11.92
N THR A 258 0.00 28.35 11.35
CA THR A 258 -0.68 27.27 12.07
C THR A 258 -0.42 25.93 11.39
N PRO A 259 0.00 24.88 12.11
CA PRO A 259 0.14 23.53 11.54
C PRO A 259 -1.25 22.93 11.25
N VAL A 260 -1.48 22.52 10.00
CA VAL A 260 -2.74 21.96 9.55
C VAL A 260 -2.50 20.61 8.88
N GLY A 261 -3.15 19.56 9.38
CA GLY A 261 -3.20 18.25 8.73
C GLY A 261 -4.09 18.33 7.47
N LEU A 262 -3.55 17.94 6.33
CA LEU A 262 -4.22 18.07 5.03
C LEU A 262 -4.82 16.76 4.52
N ILE A 263 -4.42 15.64 5.08
CA ILE A 263 -4.95 14.32 4.73
C ILE A 263 -5.33 13.54 5.99
N THR A 264 -6.18 12.55 5.83
CA THR A 264 -6.49 11.59 6.89
C THR A 264 -5.44 10.49 6.96
N TYR A 265 -5.41 9.75 8.07
CA TYR A 265 -4.62 8.52 8.19
C TYR A 265 -5.06 7.50 7.12
N MET A 266 -4.07 6.86 6.47
CA MET A 266 -4.31 5.93 5.35
C MET A 266 -3.96 4.49 5.73
#